data_c82985595c542f39865e94e1e4aea469
#
_entry.id   c82985595c542f39865e94e1e4aea469
#
_cell.length_a   1.000
_cell.length_b   1.000
_cell.length_c   1.000
_cell.angle_alpha   90.00
_cell.angle_beta   90.00
_cell.angle_gamma   90.00
#
_symmetry.space_group_name_H-M   'P 1'
#
loop_
_entity.id
_entity.type
_entity.pdbx_description
1 polymer ?
#
loop_
_entity_poly.entity_id
_entity_poly.type
_entity_poly.pdbx_seq_one_letter_code
_entity_poly.pdbx_strand_id
1 'polypeptide(L)'
;MRWRLMASISLGVNVLLGVLWWAAVPPFSAHHRAGVAEVNPGDSVATRTNIVLRRQFFTWQEVESPDYPTYIGNLRGIGCPEQTIRDIIIADVNALYARKLATELVTPEQQWWRSEPDTNVMQIAEDTTRKLDDERHALLTRLLGTNWETGDLVSLPRPSHPGVVLDGPVLGNLPADTKQTIQDINARSETRLQAYLDAQRQAGKPVDPAELAKIRAQTRNELAGVLSPGQLEEYLLRYSQYANDLRAEFGQLQYFNATSEEFRAIFRGTDALQNRIDALGDSNDPSVALTRQQLEQQKELAIKTALGPQRYQEYQLLQDPLYRDAVAQADQAGTPDAAKILYQINLAAAATQQSIQSNTNLTDQQKAIELKQMELDQLRANAIATGRQLPPEPPLPPQFPSQPTYTLRPGDTPATIAMIYGVPESAILAANPNVNFNNLQPGDSIHVPRSALPPGMPQRTLSGP
;
A
#
# COMPACT_ATOMS: atom_id res chain seq x y z
N MET A 1 38.26 15.23 -24.86
CA MET A 1 38.92 14.88 -26.14
C MET A 1 38.69 13.42 -26.58
N ARG A 2 38.62 12.45 -25.71
CA ARG A 2 38.47 11.01 -26.07
C ARG A 2 37.13 10.64 -26.76
N TRP A 3 36.05 11.31 -26.45
CA TRP A 3 34.71 11.02 -27.02
C TRP A 3 34.58 11.42 -28.49
N ARG A 4 35.20 12.52 -28.89
CA ARG A 4 35.21 12.97 -30.32
C ARG A 4 35.99 11.99 -31.20
N LEU A 5 37.05 11.39 -30.65
CA LEU A 5 37.86 10.38 -31.36
C LEU A 5 37.07 9.07 -31.56
N MET A 6 36.32 8.62 -30.56
CA MET A 6 35.47 7.43 -30.66
C MET A 6 34.31 7.63 -31.66
N ALA A 7 33.68 8.80 -31.66
CA ALA A 7 32.61 9.11 -32.62
C ALA A 7 33.12 9.16 -34.05
N SER A 8 34.33 9.68 -34.29
CA SER A 8 34.95 9.70 -35.62
C SER A 8 35.35 8.32 -36.10
N ILE A 9 35.81 7.43 -35.20
CA ILE A 9 36.16 6.04 -35.53
C ILE A 9 34.87 5.25 -35.87
N SER A 10 33.80 5.41 -35.10
CA SER A 10 32.52 4.76 -35.38
C SER A 10 31.91 5.20 -36.70
N LEU A 11 31.99 6.50 -37.02
CA LEU A 11 31.53 7.00 -38.33
C LEU A 11 32.37 6.43 -39.48
N GLY A 12 33.69 6.37 -39.32
CA GLY A 12 34.60 5.79 -40.31
C GLY A 12 34.32 4.32 -40.58
N VAL A 13 34.06 3.51 -39.53
CA VAL A 13 33.71 2.10 -39.65
C VAL A 13 32.39 1.90 -40.40
N ASN A 14 31.37 2.71 -40.11
CA ASN A 14 30.07 2.61 -40.79
C ASN A 14 30.16 3.01 -42.27
N VAL A 15 30.95 4.02 -42.61
CA VAL A 15 31.18 4.41 -44.00
C VAL A 15 31.93 3.29 -44.76
N LEU A 16 32.93 2.68 -44.12
CA LEU A 16 33.71 1.57 -44.71
C LEU A 16 32.85 0.32 -44.94
N LEU A 17 31.97 -0.01 -43.99
CA LEU A 17 30.96 -1.09 -44.12
C LEU A 17 29.96 -0.79 -45.24
N GLY A 18 29.51 0.45 -45.38
CA GLY A 18 28.61 0.88 -46.45
C GLY A 18 29.27 0.75 -47.86
N VAL A 19 30.54 1.11 -47.98
CA VAL A 19 31.32 0.98 -49.24
C VAL A 19 31.58 -0.49 -49.56
N LEU A 20 31.91 -1.31 -48.56
CA LEU A 20 32.09 -2.75 -48.75
C LEU A 20 30.79 -3.43 -49.18
N TRP A 21 29.65 -3.04 -48.59
CA TRP A 21 28.35 -3.57 -49.00
C TRP A 21 27.97 -3.15 -50.40
N TRP A 22 28.23 -1.91 -50.80
CA TRP A 22 28.00 -1.42 -52.18
C TRP A 22 28.89 -2.09 -53.19
N ALA A 23 30.14 -2.40 -52.86
CA ALA A 23 31.09 -3.13 -53.74
C ALA A 23 30.78 -4.65 -53.84
N ALA A 24 30.09 -5.20 -52.80
CA ALA A 24 29.73 -6.65 -52.78
C ALA A 24 28.39 -6.94 -53.46
N VAL A 25 27.58 -5.94 -53.80
CA VAL A 25 26.33 -6.11 -54.54
C VAL A 25 26.66 -6.16 -56.04
N PRO A 26 26.53 -7.31 -56.74
CA PRO A 26 26.76 -7.36 -58.17
C PRO A 26 25.75 -6.47 -58.90
N PRO A 27 26.18 -5.73 -59.94
CA PRO A 27 25.26 -4.92 -60.71
C PRO A 27 24.18 -5.79 -61.34
N PHE A 28 22.92 -5.42 -61.12
CA PHE A 28 21.77 -6.02 -61.77
C PHE A 28 21.94 -5.88 -63.27
N SER A 29 22.41 -6.94 -63.92
CA SER A 29 22.52 -7.02 -65.40
C SER A 29 21.12 -7.31 -65.96
N ALA A 30 20.39 -6.27 -66.29
CA ALA A 30 19.21 -6.36 -67.12
C ALA A 30 19.62 -6.54 -68.57
N HIS A 31 19.91 -7.79 -69.00
CA HIS A 31 20.00 -8.10 -70.36
C HIS A 31 19.46 -9.52 -70.61
N HIS A 32 18.16 -9.62 -70.80
CA HIS A 32 17.61 -10.69 -71.60
C HIS A 32 17.31 -10.13 -73.00
N ARG A 33 18.33 -10.14 -73.87
CA ARG A 33 18.12 -10.20 -75.32
C ARG A 33 17.69 -11.63 -75.66
N ALA A 34 16.43 -11.77 -76.05
CA ALA A 34 15.96 -13.01 -76.70
C ALA A 34 16.76 -13.26 -77.91
N GLY A 35 17.62 -14.29 -77.85
CA GLY A 35 18.23 -14.88 -79.02
C GLY A 35 17.14 -15.65 -79.80
N VAL A 36 16.93 -15.26 -81.07
CA VAL A 36 16.08 -15.99 -81.99
C VAL A 36 16.89 -17.26 -82.37
N ALA A 37 16.47 -18.40 -81.84
CA ALA A 37 17.00 -19.70 -82.27
C ALA A 37 16.24 -20.08 -83.53
N GLU A 38 17.02 -20.30 -84.61
CA GLU A 38 16.58 -20.83 -85.87
C GLU A 38 16.09 -22.29 -85.66
N VAL A 39 14.79 -22.51 -85.93
CA VAL A 39 14.14 -23.82 -85.73
C VAL A 39 14.31 -24.65 -87.06
N ASN A 40 15.01 -25.77 -86.94
CA ASN A 40 14.98 -26.84 -87.96
C ASN A 40 13.62 -27.57 -87.86
N PRO A 41 12.95 -27.84 -88.99
CA PRO A 41 11.70 -28.56 -89.00
C PRO A 41 11.88 -30.06 -88.97
N GLY A 42 11.70 -30.64 -87.79
CA GLY A 42 11.73 -32.07 -87.58
C GLY A 42 11.06 -32.45 -86.28
N ASP A 43 9.81 -32.89 -86.40
CA ASP A 43 8.95 -33.59 -85.40
C ASP A 43 9.33 -33.57 -83.93
N SER A 44 8.64 -32.71 -83.21
CA SER A 44 8.15 -32.98 -81.82
C SER A 44 6.93 -32.13 -81.54
N VAL A 45 5.84 -32.75 -81.12
CA VAL A 45 4.63 -32.10 -80.62
C VAL A 45 5.02 -31.32 -79.39
N ALA A 46 5.34 -30.05 -79.57
CA ALA A 46 5.57 -29.13 -78.43
C ALA A 46 4.21 -28.80 -77.79
N THR A 47 3.97 -29.42 -76.63
CA THR A 47 2.88 -29.03 -75.72
C THR A 47 3.15 -27.60 -75.29
N ARG A 48 2.48 -26.60 -75.90
CA ARG A 48 2.50 -25.23 -75.48
C ARG A 48 1.73 -25.12 -74.17
N THR A 49 2.46 -25.15 -73.04
CA THR A 49 1.85 -24.78 -71.73
C THR A 49 1.63 -23.28 -71.75
N ASN A 50 0.41 -22.84 -71.94
CA ASN A 50 0.03 -21.45 -71.75
C ASN A 50 -0.02 -21.19 -70.24
N ILE A 51 1.04 -20.62 -69.66
CA ILE A 51 1.01 -20.12 -68.29
C ILE A 51 0.20 -18.83 -68.30
N VAL A 52 -1.08 -18.92 -67.96
CA VAL A 52 -1.92 -17.76 -67.68
C VAL A 52 -1.59 -17.26 -66.29
N LEU A 53 -0.76 -16.25 -66.21
CA LEU A 53 -0.49 -15.51 -64.98
C LEU A 53 -1.79 -14.71 -64.66
N ARG A 54 -2.71 -15.29 -63.89
CA ARG A 54 -3.80 -14.55 -63.27
C ARG A 54 -3.21 -13.80 -62.09
N ARG A 55 -3.03 -12.50 -62.20
CA ARG A 55 -2.84 -11.64 -61.00
C ARG A 55 -4.16 -11.69 -60.21
N GLN A 56 -4.18 -12.40 -59.10
CA GLN A 56 -5.23 -12.33 -58.11
C GLN A 56 -4.99 -11.07 -57.26
N PHE A 57 -5.89 -10.11 -57.38
CA PHE A 57 -5.95 -8.96 -56.46
C PHE A 57 -6.92 -9.36 -55.34
N PHE A 58 -6.43 -9.41 -54.13
CA PHE A 58 -7.25 -9.58 -52.94
C PHE A 58 -6.97 -8.43 -51.96
N THR A 59 -7.97 -8.02 -51.25
CA THR A 59 -7.80 -7.11 -50.11
C THR A 59 -7.62 -7.94 -48.83
N TRP A 60 -6.83 -7.46 -47.89
CA TRP A 60 -6.61 -8.17 -46.63
C TRP A 60 -7.93 -8.45 -45.90
N GLN A 61 -8.88 -7.52 -45.98
CA GLN A 61 -10.24 -7.66 -45.43
C GLN A 61 -11.05 -8.82 -45.99
N GLU A 62 -10.78 -9.28 -47.21
CA GLU A 62 -11.44 -10.45 -47.80
C GLU A 62 -10.84 -11.77 -47.31
N VAL A 63 -9.61 -11.71 -46.82
CA VAL A 63 -8.87 -12.88 -46.32
C VAL A 63 -9.10 -13.08 -44.83
N GLU A 64 -9.10 -12.00 -44.05
CA GLU A 64 -9.35 -12.04 -42.61
C GLU A 64 -10.76 -12.56 -42.30
N SER A 65 -10.88 -13.37 -41.25
CA SER A 65 -12.15 -13.85 -40.73
C SER A 65 -12.06 -13.99 -39.21
N PRO A 66 -13.12 -13.65 -38.48
CA PRO A 66 -13.20 -13.90 -37.03
C PRO A 66 -13.27 -15.41 -36.70
N ASP A 67 -13.63 -16.26 -37.70
CA ASP A 67 -13.58 -17.72 -37.59
C ASP A 67 -12.24 -18.25 -38.10
N TYR A 68 -11.40 -18.74 -37.18
CA TYR A 68 -10.03 -19.21 -37.52
C TYR A 68 -9.99 -20.30 -38.57
N PRO A 69 -10.86 -21.35 -38.57
CA PRO A 69 -10.89 -22.33 -39.65
C PRO A 69 -11.11 -21.70 -41.03
N THR A 70 -12.05 -20.74 -41.13
CA THR A 70 -12.31 -19.98 -42.37
C THR A 70 -11.12 -19.11 -42.74
N TYR A 71 -10.48 -18.44 -41.79
CA TYR A 71 -9.29 -17.62 -42.00
C TYR A 71 -8.12 -18.46 -42.57
N ILE A 72 -7.84 -19.62 -41.99
CA ILE A 72 -6.84 -20.57 -42.48
C ILE A 72 -7.18 -21.03 -43.89
N GLY A 73 -8.46 -21.36 -44.17
CA GLY A 73 -8.95 -21.72 -45.48
C GLY A 73 -8.73 -20.62 -46.53
N ASN A 74 -9.02 -19.38 -46.20
CA ASN A 74 -8.81 -18.21 -47.06
C ASN A 74 -7.33 -18.01 -47.37
N LEU A 75 -6.45 -18.10 -46.33
CA LEU A 75 -5.01 -18.00 -46.52
C LEU A 75 -4.46 -19.08 -47.44
N ARG A 76 -4.94 -20.32 -47.32
CA ARG A 76 -4.61 -21.41 -48.26
C ARG A 76 -5.11 -21.14 -49.67
N GLY A 77 -6.33 -20.59 -49.80
CA GLY A 77 -6.96 -20.26 -51.07
C GLY A 77 -6.18 -19.22 -51.88
N ILE A 78 -5.48 -18.30 -51.23
CA ILE A 78 -4.59 -17.34 -51.90
C ILE A 78 -3.15 -17.88 -52.15
N GLY A 79 -2.87 -19.14 -51.75
CA GLY A 79 -1.57 -19.75 -51.90
C GLY A 79 -0.53 -19.37 -50.85
N CYS A 80 -0.94 -18.96 -49.66
CA CYS A 80 -0.05 -18.65 -48.55
C CYS A 80 0.70 -19.94 -48.10
N PRO A 81 2.01 -19.92 -47.89
CA PRO A 81 2.75 -21.07 -47.37
C PRO A 81 2.28 -21.47 -45.95
N GLU A 82 2.22 -22.77 -45.66
CA GLU A 82 1.75 -23.30 -44.38
C GLU A 82 2.52 -22.73 -43.18
N GLN A 83 3.83 -22.52 -43.34
CA GLN A 83 4.64 -21.89 -42.28
C GLN A 83 4.18 -20.45 -42.00
N THR A 84 3.90 -19.66 -43.02
CA THR A 84 3.41 -18.29 -42.90
C THR A 84 1.99 -18.27 -42.31
N ILE A 85 1.11 -19.20 -42.72
CA ILE A 85 -0.24 -19.36 -42.12
C ILE A 85 -0.11 -19.62 -40.64
N ARG A 86 0.77 -20.56 -40.26
CA ARG A 86 1.04 -20.87 -38.86
C ARG A 86 1.47 -19.62 -38.07
N ASP A 87 2.46 -18.88 -38.59
CA ASP A 87 2.99 -17.69 -37.91
C ASP A 87 1.93 -16.58 -37.76
N ILE A 88 1.10 -16.37 -38.77
CA ILE A 88 -0.05 -15.44 -38.74
C ILE A 88 -1.05 -15.85 -37.64
N ILE A 89 -1.46 -17.12 -37.64
CA ILE A 89 -2.44 -17.62 -36.68
C ILE A 89 -1.90 -17.57 -35.25
N ILE A 90 -0.64 -17.93 -35.02
CA ILE A 90 0.00 -17.82 -33.71
C ILE A 90 0.04 -16.36 -33.27
N ALA A 91 0.45 -15.44 -34.14
CA ALA A 91 0.51 -14.02 -33.82
C ALA A 91 -0.89 -13.45 -33.47
N ASP A 92 -1.93 -13.80 -34.24
CA ASP A 92 -3.28 -13.31 -34.04
C ASP A 92 -3.91 -13.87 -32.75
N VAL A 93 -3.76 -15.18 -32.48
CA VAL A 93 -4.23 -15.80 -31.24
C VAL A 93 -3.47 -15.22 -30.05
N ASN A 94 -2.15 -15.01 -30.15
CA ASN A 94 -1.37 -14.35 -29.10
C ASN A 94 -1.86 -12.92 -28.84
N ALA A 95 -2.19 -12.15 -29.87
CA ALA A 95 -2.75 -10.81 -29.74
C ALA A 95 -4.14 -10.84 -29.06
N LEU A 96 -4.98 -11.82 -29.39
CA LEU A 96 -6.28 -12.02 -28.75
C LEU A 96 -6.13 -12.30 -27.25
N TYR A 97 -5.27 -13.25 -26.86
CA TYR A 97 -5.07 -13.59 -25.46
C TYR A 97 -4.30 -12.53 -24.68
N ALA A 98 -3.37 -11.80 -25.32
CA ALA A 98 -2.75 -10.62 -24.71
C ALA A 98 -3.80 -9.53 -24.38
N ARG A 99 -4.78 -9.33 -25.26
CA ARG A 99 -5.91 -8.40 -25.00
C ARG A 99 -6.79 -8.91 -23.86
N LYS A 100 -7.14 -10.20 -23.83
CA LYS A 100 -7.88 -10.80 -22.71
C LYS A 100 -7.14 -10.63 -21.39
N LEU A 101 -5.85 -10.94 -21.34
CA LEU A 101 -5.02 -10.71 -20.15
C LEU A 101 -5.04 -9.25 -19.72
N ALA A 102 -4.90 -8.31 -20.66
CA ALA A 102 -4.91 -6.88 -20.35
C ALA A 102 -6.25 -6.36 -19.84
N THR A 103 -7.37 -6.99 -20.19
CA THR A 103 -8.72 -6.50 -19.87
C THR A 103 -9.46 -7.28 -18.80
N GLU A 104 -9.22 -8.60 -18.71
CA GLU A 104 -9.96 -9.51 -17.83
C GLU A 104 -9.17 -9.82 -16.53
N LEU A 105 -7.82 -9.74 -16.58
CA LEU A 105 -7.00 -9.99 -15.42
C LEU A 105 -7.07 -8.82 -14.44
N VAL A 106 -7.51 -9.09 -13.22
CA VAL A 106 -7.47 -8.10 -12.13
C VAL A 106 -6.16 -8.29 -11.36
N THR A 107 -5.25 -7.34 -11.51
CA THR A 107 -3.97 -7.33 -10.79
C THR A 107 -4.02 -6.43 -9.55
N PRO A 108 -3.10 -6.57 -8.60
CA PRO A 108 -3.02 -5.66 -7.45
C PRO A 108 -2.87 -4.19 -7.86
N GLU A 109 -2.18 -3.90 -8.97
CA GLU A 109 -2.00 -2.55 -9.49
C GLU A 109 -3.32 -1.92 -9.99
N GLN A 110 -4.29 -2.74 -10.34
CA GLN A 110 -5.64 -2.28 -10.70
C GLN A 110 -6.50 -1.96 -9.49
N GLN A 111 -6.08 -2.40 -8.29
CA GLN A 111 -6.70 -2.02 -7.03
C GLN A 111 -6.10 -0.71 -6.49
N TRP A 112 -6.11 0.31 -7.35
CA TRP A 112 -5.47 1.61 -7.12
C TRP A 112 -6.01 2.39 -5.92
N TRP A 113 -7.07 1.93 -5.28
CA TRP A 113 -7.62 2.52 -4.06
C TRP A 113 -7.05 1.90 -2.77
N ARG A 114 -6.31 0.78 -2.86
CA ARG A 114 -5.75 0.08 -1.69
C ARG A 114 -4.30 0.50 -1.48
N SER A 115 -3.93 0.64 -0.22
CA SER A 115 -2.54 0.89 0.18
C SER A 115 -1.68 -0.39 0.18
N GLU A 116 -2.32 -1.55 0.41
CA GLU A 116 -1.64 -2.85 0.45
C GLU A 116 -2.26 -3.82 -0.57
N PRO A 117 -1.43 -4.65 -1.22
CA PRO A 117 -1.91 -5.69 -2.13
C PRO A 117 -2.80 -6.70 -1.41
N ASP A 118 -3.88 -7.12 -2.06
CA ASP A 118 -4.73 -8.19 -1.58
C ASP A 118 -4.16 -9.55 -2.04
N THR A 119 -3.77 -10.41 -1.08
CA THR A 119 -3.20 -11.72 -1.37
C THR A 119 -4.17 -12.64 -2.12
N ASN A 120 -5.47 -12.53 -1.87
CA ASN A 120 -6.48 -13.29 -2.60
C ASN A 120 -6.54 -12.88 -4.06
N VAL A 121 -6.42 -11.57 -4.35
CA VAL A 121 -6.40 -11.06 -5.73
C VAL A 121 -5.15 -11.52 -6.46
N MET A 122 -4.00 -11.59 -5.81
CA MET A 122 -2.77 -12.13 -6.39
C MET A 122 -2.97 -13.61 -6.81
N GLN A 123 -3.55 -14.43 -5.94
CA GLN A 123 -3.82 -15.83 -6.23
C GLN A 123 -4.83 -16.00 -7.38
N ILE A 124 -5.92 -15.24 -7.36
CA ILE A 124 -6.91 -15.23 -8.44
C ILE A 124 -6.28 -14.78 -9.77
N ALA A 125 -5.37 -13.81 -9.74
CA ALA A 125 -4.65 -13.35 -10.91
C ALA A 125 -3.74 -14.45 -11.51
N GLU A 126 -3.02 -15.19 -10.66
CA GLU A 126 -2.21 -16.33 -11.11
C GLU A 126 -3.07 -17.44 -11.72
N ASP A 127 -4.17 -17.80 -11.08
CA ASP A 127 -5.08 -18.84 -11.57
C ASP A 127 -5.73 -18.43 -12.90
N THR A 128 -6.16 -17.16 -13.01
CA THR A 128 -6.74 -16.62 -14.25
C THR A 128 -5.69 -16.60 -15.38
N THR A 129 -4.46 -16.19 -15.07
CA THR A 129 -3.36 -16.19 -16.05
C THR A 129 -3.09 -17.61 -16.55
N ARG A 130 -3.02 -18.58 -15.65
CA ARG A 130 -2.82 -19.99 -16.00
C ARG A 130 -3.97 -20.51 -16.89
N LYS A 131 -5.21 -20.22 -16.49
CA LYS A 131 -6.40 -20.62 -17.27
C LYS A 131 -6.40 -20.04 -18.68
N LEU A 132 -6.08 -18.75 -18.84
CA LEU A 132 -6.02 -18.09 -20.15
C LEU A 132 -4.88 -18.66 -21.02
N ASP A 133 -3.75 -19.03 -20.41
CA ASP A 133 -2.64 -19.68 -21.14
C ASP A 133 -3.01 -21.09 -21.58
N ASP A 134 -3.68 -21.87 -20.74
CA ASP A 134 -4.19 -23.21 -21.08
C ASP A 134 -5.21 -23.14 -22.22
N GLU A 135 -6.15 -22.17 -22.19
CA GLU A 135 -7.14 -21.93 -23.25
C GLU A 135 -6.45 -21.57 -24.58
N ARG A 136 -5.45 -20.68 -24.52
CA ARG A 136 -4.63 -20.29 -25.68
C ARG A 136 -3.94 -21.50 -26.30
N HIS A 137 -3.26 -22.27 -25.45
CA HIS A 137 -2.55 -23.48 -25.85
C HIS A 137 -3.51 -24.50 -26.51
N ALA A 138 -4.65 -24.75 -25.89
CA ALA A 138 -5.67 -25.67 -26.42
C ALA A 138 -6.23 -25.18 -27.78
N LEU A 139 -6.44 -23.87 -27.94
CA LEU A 139 -6.90 -23.26 -29.20
C LEU A 139 -5.86 -23.45 -30.30
N LEU A 140 -4.60 -23.09 -30.04
CA LEU A 140 -3.52 -23.24 -31.02
C LEU A 140 -3.28 -24.71 -31.41
N THR A 141 -3.31 -25.62 -30.45
CA THR A 141 -3.20 -27.07 -30.70
C THR A 141 -4.35 -27.57 -31.57
N ARG A 142 -5.58 -27.11 -31.37
CA ARG A 142 -6.73 -27.47 -32.17
C ARG A 142 -6.64 -26.94 -33.61
N LEU A 143 -6.10 -25.72 -33.80
CA LEU A 143 -6.02 -25.07 -35.12
C LEU A 143 -4.82 -25.54 -35.95
N LEU A 144 -3.68 -25.76 -35.30
CA LEU A 144 -2.39 -26.00 -35.99
C LEU A 144 -1.79 -27.40 -35.75
N GLY A 145 -2.43 -28.22 -34.88
CA GLY A 145 -1.90 -29.51 -34.45
C GLY A 145 -0.87 -29.41 -33.35
N THR A 146 -0.36 -30.52 -32.84
CA THR A 146 0.54 -30.60 -31.68
C THR A 146 1.95 -30.03 -31.90
N ASN A 147 2.35 -29.82 -33.17
CA ASN A 147 3.71 -29.37 -33.50
C ASN A 147 3.84 -27.85 -33.67
N TRP A 148 2.86 -27.07 -33.22
CA TRP A 148 2.90 -25.63 -33.37
C TRP A 148 3.94 -24.95 -32.42
N GLU A 149 4.39 -25.63 -31.38
CA GLU A 149 5.33 -25.12 -30.38
C GLU A 149 6.78 -24.97 -30.88
N THR A 150 7.07 -25.43 -32.09
CA THR A 150 8.42 -25.32 -32.66
C THR A 150 8.61 -23.96 -33.33
N GLY A 151 9.24 -22.98 -32.68
CA GLY A 151 9.56 -21.67 -33.24
C GLY A 151 9.61 -20.54 -32.21
N ASP A 152 10.06 -19.37 -32.64
CA ASP A 152 10.30 -18.21 -31.76
C ASP A 152 9.02 -17.50 -31.26
N LEU A 153 7.83 -17.81 -31.81
CA LEU A 153 6.56 -17.18 -31.50
C LEU A 153 5.72 -17.93 -30.43
N VAL A 154 6.31 -18.94 -29.79
CA VAL A 154 5.61 -19.80 -28.82
C VAL A 154 5.12 -19.04 -27.58
N SER A 155 5.86 -18.05 -27.13
CA SER A 155 5.55 -17.28 -25.92
C SER A 155 4.69 -16.08 -26.24
N LEU A 156 3.69 -15.79 -25.35
CA LEU A 156 3.04 -14.48 -25.36
C LEU A 156 4.10 -13.39 -25.21
N PRO A 157 4.08 -12.36 -26.06
CA PRO A 157 4.95 -11.21 -25.86
C PRO A 157 4.66 -10.64 -24.47
N ARG A 158 5.61 -10.74 -23.56
CA ARG A 158 5.52 -9.99 -22.30
C ARG A 158 5.67 -8.53 -22.66
N PRO A 159 4.78 -7.65 -22.16
CA PRO A 159 4.97 -6.23 -22.33
C PRO A 159 6.29 -5.83 -21.63
N SER A 160 7.36 -5.75 -22.39
CA SER A 160 8.70 -5.36 -21.93
C SER A 160 8.89 -3.85 -21.99
N HIS A 161 7.83 -3.06 -21.76
CA HIS A 161 7.94 -1.62 -21.81
C HIS A 161 8.26 -1.06 -20.43
N PRO A 162 9.43 -0.42 -20.26
CA PRO A 162 9.63 0.46 -19.13
C PRO A 162 8.62 1.62 -19.25
N GLY A 163 7.66 1.68 -18.31
CA GLY A 163 6.63 2.71 -18.34
C GLY A 163 5.40 2.34 -17.53
N VAL A 164 4.37 3.15 -17.63
CA VAL A 164 3.11 2.91 -16.93
C VAL A 164 2.35 1.72 -17.54
N VAL A 165 1.79 0.87 -16.68
CA VAL A 165 1.02 -0.31 -17.10
C VAL A 165 -0.39 0.14 -17.50
N LEU A 166 -0.73 0.01 -18.80
CA LEU A 166 -2.03 0.40 -19.36
C LEU A 166 -2.88 -0.84 -19.56
N ASP A 167 -3.38 -1.41 -18.48
CA ASP A 167 -4.22 -2.60 -18.42
C ASP A 167 -5.58 -2.34 -17.75
N GLY A 168 -6.40 -3.40 -17.63
CA GLY A 168 -7.72 -3.34 -17.06
C GLY A 168 -8.81 -2.92 -18.04
N PRO A 169 -10.09 -2.86 -17.59
CA PRO A 169 -11.23 -2.72 -18.48
C PRO A 169 -11.29 -1.39 -19.24
N VAL A 170 -10.65 -0.35 -18.72
CA VAL A 170 -10.65 0.99 -19.36
C VAL A 170 -9.37 1.23 -20.15
N LEU A 171 -8.19 1.14 -19.50
CA LEU A 171 -6.92 1.45 -20.15
C LEU A 171 -6.40 0.30 -21.02
N GLY A 172 -6.74 -0.94 -20.69
CA GLY A 172 -6.37 -2.13 -21.48
C GLY A 172 -6.95 -2.11 -22.89
N ASN A 173 -8.14 -1.50 -23.05
CA ASN A 173 -8.83 -1.37 -24.34
C ASN A 173 -8.37 -0.21 -25.23
N LEU A 174 -7.40 0.59 -24.78
CA LEU A 174 -6.85 1.67 -25.59
C LEU A 174 -6.15 1.12 -26.85
N PRO A 175 -6.27 1.81 -28.00
CA PRO A 175 -5.50 1.48 -29.21
C PRO A 175 -3.99 1.50 -28.94
N ALA A 176 -3.24 0.66 -29.67
CA ALA A 176 -1.79 0.56 -29.51
C ALA A 176 -1.07 1.91 -29.70
N ASP A 177 -1.47 2.69 -30.71
CA ASP A 177 -0.93 4.03 -30.99
C ASP A 177 -1.19 4.99 -29.83
N THR A 178 -2.38 4.93 -29.23
CA THR A 178 -2.74 5.73 -28.05
C THR A 178 -1.89 5.33 -26.84
N LYS A 179 -1.70 4.01 -26.61
CA LYS A 179 -0.82 3.51 -25.55
C LYS A 179 0.61 4.00 -25.73
N GLN A 180 1.13 3.93 -26.94
CA GLN A 180 2.47 4.44 -27.27
C GLN A 180 2.58 5.95 -26.99
N THR A 181 1.59 6.72 -27.45
CA THR A 181 1.54 8.17 -27.20
C THR A 181 1.57 8.51 -25.70
N ILE A 182 0.84 7.75 -24.86
CA ILE A 182 0.87 7.91 -23.41
C ILE A 182 2.27 7.62 -22.84
N GLN A 183 2.94 6.55 -23.29
CA GLN A 183 4.30 6.24 -22.88
C GLN A 183 5.28 7.36 -23.25
N ASP A 184 5.15 7.92 -24.46
CA ASP A 184 5.99 9.04 -24.92
C ASP A 184 5.74 10.32 -24.10
N ILE A 185 4.49 10.60 -23.71
CA ILE A 185 4.15 11.72 -22.83
C ILE A 185 4.83 11.53 -21.46
N ASN A 186 4.74 10.33 -20.88
CA ASN A 186 5.37 10.03 -19.61
C ASN A 186 6.89 10.14 -19.66
N ALA A 187 7.53 9.61 -20.69
CA ALA A 187 8.97 9.74 -20.89
C ALA A 187 9.43 11.18 -21.00
N ARG A 188 8.66 12.02 -21.73
CA ARG A 188 8.94 13.47 -21.80
C ARG A 188 8.73 14.17 -20.47
N SER A 189 7.70 13.77 -19.70
CA SER A 189 7.44 14.30 -18.37
C SER A 189 8.58 14.01 -17.41
N GLU A 190 9.05 12.75 -17.42
CA GLU A 190 10.19 12.33 -16.60
C GLU A 190 11.46 13.06 -16.98
N THR A 191 11.73 13.23 -18.27
CA THR A 191 12.87 14.01 -18.75
C THR A 191 12.81 15.47 -18.28
N ARG A 192 11.62 16.11 -18.32
CA ARG A 192 11.43 17.48 -17.81
C ARG A 192 11.67 17.56 -16.30
N LEU A 193 11.15 16.58 -15.55
CA LEU A 193 11.32 16.50 -14.11
C LEU A 193 12.80 16.33 -13.75
N GLN A 194 13.50 15.40 -14.37
CA GLN A 194 14.93 15.17 -14.12
C GLN A 194 15.77 16.38 -14.48
N ALA A 195 15.51 17.02 -15.62
CA ALA A 195 16.21 18.24 -16.03
C ALA A 195 16.02 19.37 -15.00
N TYR A 196 14.81 19.53 -14.47
CA TYR A 196 14.54 20.51 -13.42
C TYR A 196 15.30 20.18 -12.12
N LEU A 197 15.21 18.92 -11.64
CA LEU A 197 15.88 18.49 -10.41
C LEU A 197 17.41 18.62 -10.51
N ASP A 198 17.99 18.30 -11.65
CA ASP A 198 19.44 18.44 -11.90
C ASP A 198 19.86 19.90 -11.93
N ALA A 199 19.06 20.78 -12.53
CA ALA A 199 19.31 22.22 -12.53
C ALA A 199 19.27 22.81 -11.11
N GLN A 200 18.30 22.41 -10.26
CA GLN A 200 18.24 22.85 -8.87
C GLN A 200 19.43 22.32 -8.07
N ARG A 201 19.81 21.06 -8.26
CA ARG A 201 20.97 20.44 -7.60
C ARG A 201 22.28 21.16 -7.97
N GLN A 202 22.47 21.47 -9.26
CA GLN A 202 23.65 22.20 -9.73
C GLN A 202 23.70 23.64 -9.21
N ALA A 203 22.52 24.29 -9.06
CA ALA A 203 22.41 25.63 -8.52
C ALA A 203 22.48 25.68 -6.98
N GLY A 204 22.47 24.54 -6.29
CA GLY A 204 22.40 24.47 -4.83
C GLY A 204 21.10 25.06 -4.27
N LYS A 205 20.01 25.06 -5.04
CA LYS A 205 18.70 25.61 -4.65
C LYS A 205 17.75 24.51 -4.21
N PRO A 206 16.83 24.81 -3.27
CA PRO A 206 15.76 23.89 -2.94
C PRO A 206 14.82 23.69 -4.14
N VAL A 207 14.16 22.54 -4.14
CA VAL A 207 13.11 22.22 -5.14
C VAL A 207 11.89 23.09 -4.83
N ASP A 208 11.37 23.78 -5.84
CA ASP A 208 10.15 24.61 -5.73
C ASP A 208 8.92 23.72 -6.03
N PRO A 209 8.00 23.53 -5.06
CA PRO A 209 6.78 22.76 -5.26
C PRO A 209 5.87 23.31 -6.36
N ALA A 210 5.84 24.64 -6.56
CA ALA A 210 5.04 25.27 -7.62
C ALA A 210 5.56 24.91 -9.02
N GLU A 211 6.87 24.80 -9.21
CA GLU A 211 7.44 24.37 -10.50
C GLU A 211 7.16 22.87 -10.75
N LEU A 212 7.21 22.04 -9.71
CA LEU A 212 6.78 20.63 -9.83
C LEU A 212 5.29 20.51 -10.20
N ALA A 213 4.44 21.35 -9.61
CA ALA A 213 3.03 21.42 -9.95
C ALA A 213 2.80 21.81 -11.41
N LYS A 214 3.59 22.76 -11.96
CA LYS A 214 3.53 23.15 -13.38
C LYS A 214 3.92 21.99 -14.31
N ILE A 215 4.99 21.26 -14.01
CA ILE A 215 5.41 20.09 -14.80
C ILE A 215 4.29 19.03 -14.82
N ARG A 216 3.68 18.74 -13.66
CA ARG A 216 2.55 17.83 -13.55
C ARG A 216 1.31 18.28 -14.31
N ALA A 217 0.98 19.57 -14.22
CA ALA A 217 -0.13 20.17 -14.95
C ALA A 217 0.07 20.11 -16.47
N GLN A 218 1.29 20.34 -16.94
CA GLN A 218 1.63 20.20 -18.36
C GLN A 218 1.41 18.75 -18.83
N THR A 219 1.92 17.76 -18.10
CA THR A 219 1.75 16.34 -18.42
C THR A 219 0.26 15.96 -18.45
N ARG A 220 -0.52 16.44 -17.47
CA ARG A 220 -1.96 16.23 -17.42
C ARG A 220 -2.68 16.80 -18.64
N ASN A 221 -2.31 18.01 -19.08
CA ASN A 221 -2.89 18.64 -20.26
C ASN A 221 -2.54 17.86 -21.55
N GLU A 222 -1.30 17.36 -21.66
CA GLU A 222 -0.89 16.52 -22.80
C GLU A 222 -1.71 15.21 -22.82
N LEU A 223 -1.91 14.57 -21.66
CA LEU A 223 -2.75 13.38 -21.53
C LEU A 223 -4.23 13.64 -21.84
N ALA A 224 -4.76 14.78 -21.40
CA ALA A 224 -6.13 15.21 -21.71
C ALA A 224 -6.40 15.43 -23.20
N GLY A 225 -5.35 15.73 -23.99
CA GLY A 225 -5.43 15.82 -25.44
C GLY A 225 -5.55 14.46 -26.16
N VAL A 226 -5.24 13.36 -25.46
CA VAL A 226 -5.18 11.99 -26.03
C VAL A 226 -6.25 11.07 -25.44
N LEU A 227 -6.60 11.27 -24.18
CA LEU A 227 -7.54 10.45 -23.40
C LEU A 227 -8.90 11.13 -23.28
N SER A 228 -9.97 10.35 -23.36
CA SER A 228 -11.31 10.84 -22.96
C SER A 228 -11.34 11.15 -21.46
N PRO A 229 -12.30 11.97 -20.95
CA PRO A 229 -12.37 12.32 -19.54
C PRO A 229 -12.37 11.12 -18.59
N GLY A 230 -13.11 10.05 -18.92
CA GLY A 230 -13.14 8.84 -18.10
C GLY A 230 -11.85 8.03 -18.13
N GLN A 231 -11.17 7.98 -19.28
CA GLN A 231 -9.85 7.34 -19.42
C GLN A 231 -8.77 8.13 -18.69
N LEU A 232 -8.82 9.47 -18.74
CA LEU A 232 -7.92 10.33 -18.02
C LEU A 232 -8.11 10.17 -16.50
N GLU A 233 -9.34 10.14 -16.02
CA GLU A 233 -9.63 9.89 -14.60
C GLU A 233 -9.04 8.56 -14.15
N GLU A 234 -9.29 7.48 -14.91
CA GLU A 234 -8.75 6.14 -14.59
C GLU A 234 -7.22 6.12 -14.58
N TYR A 235 -6.59 6.87 -15.48
CA TYR A 235 -5.16 7.04 -15.50
C TYR A 235 -4.65 7.81 -14.26
N LEU A 236 -5.30 8.92 -13.93
CA LEU A 236 -4.90 9.77 -12.79
C LEU A 236 -5.09 9.07 -11.44
N LEU A 237 -6.17 8.29 -11.28
CA LEU A 237 -6.40 7.47 -10.10
C LEU A 237 -5.27 6.47 -9.83
N ARG A 238 -4.58 6.00 -10.87
CA ARG A 238 -3.46 5.05 -10.74
C ARG A 238 -2.12 5.74 -10.56
N TYR A 239 -1.86 6.80 -11.33
CA TYR A 239 -0.51 7.29 -11.56
C TYR A 239 -0.27 8.74 -11.11
N SER A 240 -1.31 9.50 -10.74
CA SER A 240 -1.08 10.86 -10.24
C SER A 240 -0.44 10.86 -8.86
N GLN A 241 0.39 11.88 -8.59
CA GLN A 241 0.98 12.08 -7.27
C GLN A 241 -0.10 12.17 -6.19
N TYR A 242 -1.15 12.95 -6.45
CA TYR A 242 -2.23 13.11 -5.48
C TYR A 242 -2.95 11.79 -5.16
N ALA A 243 -3.17 10.92 -6.13
CA ALA A 243 -3.74 9.59 -5.85
C ALA A 243 -2.80 8.73 -5.00
N ASN A 244 -1.48 8.85 -5.18
CA ASN A 244 -0.49 8.19 -4.34
C ASN A 244 -0.52 8.73 -2.90
N ASP A 245 -0.59 10.06 -2.75
CA ASP A 245 -0.66 10.71 -1.44
C ASP A 245 -1.95 10.31 -0.70
N LEU A 246 -3.09 10.29 -1.40
CA LEU A 246 -4.37 9.85 -0.84
C LEU A 246 -4.34 8.37 -0.43
N ARG A 247 -3.70 7.49 -1.21
CA ARG A 247 -3.48 6.08 -0.82
C ARG A 247 -2.61 5.96 0.43
N ALA A 248 -1.54 6.74 0.50
CA ALA A 248 -0.66 6.77 1.67
C ALA A 248 -1.41 7.26 2.92
N GLU A 249 -2.23 8.30 2.79
CA GLU A 249 -3.10 8.79 3.86
C GLU A 249 -4.05 7.69 4.34
N PHE A 250 -4.76 7.02 3.44
CA PHE A 250 -5.66 5.92 3.82
C PHE A 250 -4.92 4.71 4.39
N GLY A 251 -3.70 4.44 3.92
CA GLY A 251 -2.82 3.42 4.50
C GLY A 251 -2.46 3.72 5.96
N GLN A 252 -2.24 4.98 6.30
CA GLN A 252 -2.01 5.39 7.69
C GLN A 252 -3.25 5.24 8.57
N LEU A 253 -4.46 5.31 8.00
CA LEU A 253 -5.72 5.13 8.73
C LEU A 253 -6.05 3.65 8.98
N GLN A 254 -5.19 2.72 8.68
CA GLN A 254 -5.17 1.26 8.84
C GLN A 254 -6.54 0.54 8.72
N TYR A 255 -7.56 1.00 9.43
CA TYR A 255 -8.88 0.35 9.53
C TYR A 255 -9.97 1.03 8.68
N PHE A 256 -9.65 2.08 7.96
CA PHE A 256 -10.67 2.83 7.19
C PHE A 256 -11.21 2.01 6.02
N ASN A 257 -10.41 1.16 5.38
CA ASN A 257 -10.80 0.27 4.30
C ASN A 257 -11.71 0.94 3.26
N ALA A 258 -11.21 2.02 2.63
CA ALA A 258 -11.96 2.74 1.61
C ALA A 258 -12.35 1.81 0.45
N THR A 259 -13.60 1.94 -0.02
CA THR A 259 -14.02 1.27 -1.26
C THR A 259 -13.49 2.01 -2.49
N SER A 260 -13.51 1.35 -3.66
CA SER A 260 -13.12 1.99 -4.92
C SER A 260 -14.00 3.19 -5.25
N GLU A 261 -15.31 3.12 -4.94
CA GLU A 261 -16.25 4.22 -5.15
C GLU A 261 -15.97 5.41 -4.21
N GLU A 262 -15.72 5.14 -2.93
CA GLU A 262 -15.36 6.19 -1.96
C GLU A 262 -14.06 6.89 -2.36
N PHE A 263 -13.02 6.14 -2.70
CA PHE A 263 -11.75 6.71 -3.16
C PHE A 263 -11.95 7.57 -4.41
N ARG A 264 -12.67 7.06 -5.40
CA ARG A 264 -12.98 7.78 -6.65
C ARG A 264 -13.79 9.04 -6.39
N ALA A 265 -14.78 8.99 -5.51
CA ALA A 265 -15.60 10.15 -5.15
C ALA A 265 -14.77 11.24 -4.45
N ILE A 266 -13.90 10.85 -3.52
CA ILE A 266 -12.98 11.77 -2.86
C ILE A 266 -12.03 12.37 -3.89
N PHE A 267 -11.38 11.56 -4.72
CA PHE A 267 -10.46 12.02 -5.74
C PHE A 267 -11.11 13.04 -6.70
N ARG A 268 -12.31 12.74 -7.20
CA ARG A 268 -13.07 13.68 -8.06
C ARG A 268 -13.37 15.02 -7.39
N GLY A 269 -13.75 14.97 -6.11
CA GLY A 269 -14.09 16.18 -5.34
C GLY A 269 -12.89 17.03 -4.97
N THR A 270 -11.71 16.43 -4.86
CA THR A 270 -10.54 17.05 -4.24
C THR A 270 -9.36 17.29 -5.18
N ASP A 271 -9.23 16.54 -6.28
CA ASP A 271 -8.08 16.61 -7.20
C ASP A 271 -7.85 18.03 -7.77
N ALA A 272 -8.91 18.71 -8.22
CA ALA A 272 -8.79 20.08 -8.72
C ALA A 272 -8.37 21.08 -7.62
N LEU A 273 -8.83 20.87 -6.38
CA LEU A 273 -8.47 21.68 -5.23
C LEU A 273 -6.99 21.45 -4.85
N GLN A 274 -6.55 20.18 -4.83
CA GLN A 274 -5.17 19.84 -4.56
C GLN A 274 -4.21 20.44 -5.59
N ASN A 275 -4.54 20.36 -6.88
CA ASN A 275 -3.72 20.99 -7.92
C ASN A 275 -3.58 22.51 -7.74
N ARG A 276 -4.64 23.17 -7.22
CA ARG A 276 -4.57 24.61 -6.89
C ARG A 276 -3.73 24.87 -5.65
N ILE A 277 -3.79 24.01 -4.64
CA ILE A 277 -2.96 24.10 -3.44
C ILE A 277 -1.49 23.91 -3.82
N ASP A 278 -1.17 22.90 -4.62
CA ASP A 278 0.18 22.62 -5.09
C ASP A 278 0.76 23.82 -5.90
N ALA A 279 -0.07 24.46 -6.71
CA ALA A 279 0.34 25.63 -7.50
C ALA A 279 0.68 26.86 -6.67
N LEU A 280 0.24 26.95 -5.40
CA LEU A 280 0.60 28.04 -4.49
C LEU A 280 2.06 27.94 -4.01
N GLY A 281 2.70 26.77 -4.14
CA GLY A 281 4.07 26.54 -3.67
C GLY A 281 4.25 26.84 -2.17
N ASP A 282 5.49 26.93 -1.73
CA ASP A 282 5.84 27.26 -0.33
C ASP A 282 6.05 28.78 -0.18
N SER A 283 4.96 29.54 -0.19
CA SER A 283 5.01 30.99 0.01
C SER A 283 4.68 31.36 1.46
N ASN A 284 5.50 32.24 2.03
CA ASN A 284 5.27 32.84 3.34
C ASN A 284 4.36 34.08 3.28
N ASP A 285 3.81 34.42 2.13
CA ASP A 285 2.87 35.55 1.99
C ASP A 285 1.56 35.24 2.74
N PRO A 286 1.11 36.10 3.65
CA PRO A 286 -0.14 35.92 4.39
C PRO A 286 -1.38 35.75 3.50
N SER A 287 -1.41 36.38 2.32
CA SER A 287 -2.51 36.23 1.36
C SER A 287 -2.55 34.83 0.74
N VAL A 288 -1.39 34.24 0.46
CA VAL A 288 -1.24 32.87 -0.03
C VAL A 288 -1.62 31.87 1.06
N ALA A 289 -1.21 32.11 2.32
CA ALA A 289 -1.58 31.30 3.47
C ALA A 289 -3.10 31.26 3.67
N LEU A 290 -3.78 32.43 3.58
CA LEU A 290 -5.25 32.50 3.66
C LEU A 290 -5.92 31.75 2.51
N THR A 291 -5.41 31.89 1.28
CA THR A 291 -5.94 31.17 0.13
C THR A 291 -5.78 29.67 0.28
N ARG A 292 -4.62 29.20 0.76
CA ARG A 292 -4.37 27.79 1.07
C ARG A 292 -5.36 27.27 2.11
N GLN A 293 -5.55 28.00 3.20
CA GLN A 293 -6.52 27.62 4.25
C GLN A 293 -7.94 27.48 3.69
N GLN A 294 -8.37 28.41 2.83
CA GLN A 294 -9.70 28.33 2.18
C GLN A 294 -9.82 27.09 1.26
N LEU A 295 -8.78 26.78 0.51
CA LEU A 295 -8.76 25.58 -0.35
C LEU A 295 -8.77 24.28 0.45
N GLU A 296 -8.03 24.22 1.56
CA GLU A 296 -8.05 23.08 2.48
C GLU A 296 -9.43 22.89 3.12
N GLN A 297 -10.11 23.96 3.53
CA GLN A 297 -11.49 23.89 4.02
C GLN A 297 -12.47 23.37 2.95
N GLN A 298 -12.30 23.80 1.69
CA GLN A 298 -13.09 23.28 0.56
C GLN A 298 -12.81 21.80 0.32
N LYS A 299 -11.54 21.38 0.40
CA LYS A 299 -11.13 19.99 0.27
C LYS A 299 -11.76 19.11 1.35
N GLU A 300 -11.71 19.55 2.60
CA GLU A 300 -12.34 18.86 3.73
C GLU A 300 -13.85 18.70 3.55
N LEU A 301 -14.53 19.77 3.08
CA LEU A 301 -15.96 19.71 2.77
C LEU A 301 -16.25 18.75 1.62
N ALA A 302 -15.38 18.68 0.60
CA ALA A 302 -15.52 17.73 -0.50
C ALA A 302 -15.36 16.28 -0.03
N ILE A 303 -14.39 15.99 0.85
CA ILE A 303 -14.22 14.67 1.48
C ILE A 303 -15.48 14.29 2.28
N LYS A 304 -15.98 15.21 3.11
CA LYS A 304 -17.21 14.98 3.87
C LYS A 304 -18.40 14.69 2.97
N THR A 305 -18.51 15.38 1.85
CA THR A 305 -19.60 15.18 0.88
C THR A 305 -19.46 13.84 0.18
N ALA A 306 -18.25 13.44 -0.20
CA ALA A 306 -17.97 12.19 -0.88
C ALA A 306 -18.21 10.95 0.01
N LEU A 307 -17.85 11.03 1.27
CA LEU A 307 -18.02 9.93 2.24
C LEU A 307 -19.44 9.87 2.84
N GLY A 308 -20.13 11.00 2.89
CA GLY A 308 -21.36 11.13 3.68
C GLY A 308 -21.11 11.14 5.19
N PRO A 309 -22.14 11.42 6.02
CA PRO A 309 -21.94 11.78 7.41
C PRO A 309 -21.36 10.66 8.28
N GLN A 310 -21.77 9.41 8.08
CA GLN A 310 -21.34 8.28 8.90
C GLN A 310 -19.89 7.89 8.62
N ARG A 311 -19.54 7.70 7.36
CA ARG A 311 -18.16 7.33 6.95
C ARG A 311 -17.17 8.46 7.19
N TYR A 312 -17.62 9.71 7.04
CA TYR A 312 -16.78 10.87 7.39
C TYR A 312 -16.47 10.94 8.88
N GLN A 313 -17.44 10.60 9.74
CA GLN A 313 -17.20 10.51 11.18
C GLN A 313 -16.17 9.40 11.52
N GLU A 314 -16.27 8.25 10.86
CA GLU A 314 -15.29 7.18 11.00
C GLU A 314 -13.90 7.61 10.50
N TYR A 315 -13.83 8.26 9.34
CA TYR A 315 -12.60 8.84 8.81
C TYR A 315 -11.96 9.81 9.80
N GLN A 316 -12.75 10.71 10.42
CA GLN A 316 -12.25 11.65 11.43
C GLN A 316 -11.75 10.95 12.70
N LEU A 317 -12.50 9.96 13.20
CA LEU A 317 -12.10 9.20 14.38
C LEU A 317 -10.78 8.46 14.16
N LEU A 318 -10.59 7.86 12.99
CA LEU A 318 -9.36 7.14 12.65
C LEU A 318 -8.14 8.05 12.45
N GLN A 319 -8.31 9.37 12.34
CA GLN A 319 -7.19 10.30 12.37
C GLN A 319 -6.56 10.40 13.76
N ASP A 320 -7.34 10.12 14.84
CA ASP A 320 -6.83 10.09 16.20
C ASP A 320 -6.05 8.78 16.48
N PRO A 321 -4.75 8.85 16.83
CA PRO A 321 -3.97 7.68 17.20
C PRO A 321 -4.60 6.85 18.30
N LEU A 322 -5.19 7.48 19.33
CA LEU A 322 -5.83 6.77 20.44
C LEU A 322 -7.04 5.95 19.97
N TYR A 323 -7.76 6.43 18.96
CA TYR A 323 -8.86 5.66 18.39
C TYR A 323 -8.35 4.46 17.56
N ARG A 324 -7.28 4.63 16.77
CA ARG A 324 -6.66 3.52 16.04
C ARG A 324 -6.15 2.42 16.99
N ASP A 325 -5.52 2.83 18.11
CA ASP A 325 -5.08 1.88 19.13
C ASP A 325 -6.27 1.15 19.78
N ALA A 326 -7.37 1.85 20.02
CA ALA A 326 -8.59 1.24 20.54
C ALA A 326 -9.22 0.24 19.56
N VAL A 327 -9.24 0.56 18.25
CA VAL A 327 -9.71 -0.35 17.20
C VAL A 327 -8.81 -1.59 17.13
N ALA A 328 -7.47 -1.42 17.17
CA ALA A 328 -6.51 -2.52 17.17
C ALA A 328 -6.72 -3.46 18.38
N GLN A 329 -6.93 -2.89 19.57
CA GLN A 329 -7.20 -3.66 20.79
C GLN A 329 -8.52 -4.43 20.70
N ALA A 330 -9.57 -3.80 20.18
CA ALA A 330 -10.88 -4.43 19.97
C ALA A 330 -10.81 -5.59 18.97
N ASP A 331 -10.09 -5.40 17.88
CA ASP A 331 -9.89 -6.40 16.83
C ASP A 331 -9.11 -7.63 17.36
N GLN A 332 -8.00 -7.39 18.07
CA GLN A 332 -7.21 -8.44 18.73
C GLN A 332 -8.02 -9.23 19.77
N ALA A 333 -9.00 -8.58 20.41
CA ALA A 333 -9.89 -9.22 21.37
C ALA A 333 -11.06 -9.95 20.70
N GLY A 334 -11.27 -9.80 19.38
CA GLY A 334 -12.43 -10.33 18.67
C GLY A 334 -13.74 -9.62 18.99
N THR A 335 -13.68 -8.38 19.47
CA THR A 335 -14.83 -7.56 19.92
C THR A 335 -14.80 -6.18 19.25
N PRO A 336 -14.95 -6.06 17.91
CA PRO A 336 -14.80 -4.79 17.19
C PRO A 336 -15.74 -3.70 17.71
N ASP A 337 -16.93 -4.04 18.22
CA ASP A 337 -17.89 -3.09 18.79
C ASP A 337 -17.37 -2.40 20.06
N ALA A 338 -16.36 -2.97 20.73
CA ALA A 338 -15.75 -2.39 21.92
C ALA A 338 -14.84 -1.19 21.60
N ALA A 339 -14.46 -0.97 20.35
CA ALA A 339 -13.50 0.07 19.95
C ALA A 339 -13.83 1.47 20.50
N LYS A 340 -15.10 1.89 20.41
CA LYS A 340 -15.53 3.20 20.93
C LYS A 340 -15.44 3.29 22.47
N ILE A 341 -15.71 2.20 23.16
CA ILE A 341 -15.61 2.14 24.63
C ILE A 341 -14.14 2.21 25.04
N LEU A 342 -13.28 1.41 24.38
CA LEU A 342 -11.84 1.43 24.61
C LEU A 342 -11.23 2.82 24.33
N TYR A 343 -11.70 3.50 23.28
CA TYR A 343 -11.28 4.87 22.99
C TYR A 343 -11.62 5.83 24.11
N GLN A 344 -12.84 5.76 24.67
CA GLN A 344 -13.23 6.60 25.81
C GLN A 344 -12.38 6.30 27.05
N ILE A 345 -12.07 5.04 27.32
CA ILE A 345 -11.16 4.63 28.40
C ILE A 345 -9.77 5.22 28.19
N ASN A 346 -9.23 5.11 26.97
CA ASN A 346 -7.89 5.62 26.62
C ASN A 346 -7.83 7.16 26.72
N LEU A 347 -8.88 7.87 26.29
CA LEU A 347 -8.98 9.33 26.47
C LEU A 347 -9.00 9.73 27.94
N ALA A 348 -9.81 9.04 28.77
CA ALA A 348 -9.88 9.30 30.18
C ALA A 348 -8.54 9.03 30.88
N ALA A 349 -7.87 7.95 30.51
CA ALA A 349 -6.54 7.63 31.04
C ALA A 349 -5.49 8.69 30.63
N ALA A 350 -5.48 9.13 29.38
CA ALA A 350 -4.57 10.18 28.90
C ALA A 350 -4.80 11.51 29.65
N ALA A 351 -6.04 11.91 29.85
CA ALA A 351 -6.38 13.10 30.62
C ALA A 351 -5.95 12.99 32.09
N THR A 352 -6.16 11.83 32.71
CA THR A 352 -5.74 11.57 34.11
C THR A 352 -4.21 11.57 34.20
N GLN A 353 -3.50 10.95 33.26
CA GLN A 353 -2.05 10.97 33.21
C GLN A 353 -1.50 12.40 33.13
N GLN A 354 -2.06 13.23 32.26
CA GLN A 354 -1.67 14.64 32.15
C GLN A 354 -1.92 15.39 33.44
N SER A 355 -3.08 15.15 34.09
CA SER A 355 -3.42 15.77 35.38
C SER A 355 -2.42 15.39 36.47
N ILE A 356 -2.05 14.10 36.61
CA ILE A 356 -1.06 13.63 37.58
C ILE A 356 0.31 14.27 37.30
N GLN A 357 0.75 14.28 36.05
CA GLN A 357 2.06 14.83 35.68
C GLN A 357 2.18 16.33 35.93
N SER A 358 1.11 17.08 35.66
CA SER A 358 1.06 18.54 35.86
C SER A 358 0.84 18.96 37.30
N ASN A 359 0.46 18.04 38.20
CA ASN A 359 0.18 18.35 39.59
C ASN A 359 1.49 18.64 40.36
N THR A 360 1.69 19.89 40.73
CA THR A 360 2.86 20.36 41.48
C THR A 360 2.80 20.03 42.97
N ASN A 361 1.65 19.60 43.51
CA ASN A 361 1.49 19.25 44.92
C ASN A 361 1.90 17.81 45.22
N LEU A 362 2.12 17.00 44.20
CA LEU A 362 2.54 15.60 44.36
C LEU A 362 4.07 15.48 44.25
N THR A 363 4.66 14.68 45.11
CA THR A 363 6.07 14.27 44.99
C THR A 363 6.23 13.28 43.83
N ASP A 364 7.43 13.11 43.33
CA ASP A 364 7.71 12.17 42.22
C ASP A 364 7.32 10.73 42.56
N GLN A 365 7.48 10.31 43.81
CA GLN A 365 7.05 8.99 44.29
C GLN A 365 5.52 8.85 44.28
N GLN A 366 4.79 9.90 44.74
CA GLN A 366 3.34 9.89 44.69
C GLN A 366 2.82 9.87 43.25
N LYS A 367 3.40 10.67 42.37
CA LYS A 367 3.06 10.63 40.93
C LYS A 367 3.26 9.22 40.33
N ALA A 368 4.37 8.57 40.67
CA ALA A 368 4.64 7.22 40.20
C ALA A 368 3.59 6.20 40.70
N ILE A 369 3.16 6.32 41.93
CA ILE A 369 2.11 5.45 42.49
C ILE A 369 0.77 5.70 41.81
N GLU A 370 0.34 6.98 41.69
CA GLU A 370 -0.92 7.34 41.04
C GLU A 370 -0.96 6.93 39.56
N LEU A 371 0.18 7.07 38.82
CA LEU A 371 0.29 6.60 37.44
C LEU A 371 0.14 5.08 37.35
N LYS A 372 0.73 4.32 38.27
CA LYS A 372 0.57 2.85 38.29
C LYS A 372 -0.85 2.42 38.66
N GLN A 373 -1.50 3.14 39.56
CA GLN A 373 -2.91 2.91 39.89
C GLN A 373 -3.79 3.16 38.66
N MET A 374 -3.62 4.30 38.00
CA MET A 374 -4.34 4.65 36.76
C MET A 374 -4.13 3.59 35.65
N GLU A 375 -2.87 3.13 35.43
CA GLU A 375 -2.56 2.09 34.47
C GLU A 375 -3.30 0.78 34.79
N LEU A 376 -3.34 0.37 36.07
CA LEU A 376 -4.07 -0.81 36.51
C LEU A 376 -5.58 -0.67 36.28
N ASP A 377 -6.15 0.49 36.61
CA ASP A 377 -7.58 0.76 36.42
C ASP A 377 -7.94 0.77 34.93
N GLN A 378 -7.07 1.33 34.06
CA GLN A 378 -7.22 1.28 32.61
C GLN A 378 -7.21 -0.16 32.08
N LEU A 379 -6.25 -0.99 32.55
CA LEU A 379 -6.18 -2.40 32.15
C LEU A 379 -7.43 -3.18 32.57
N ARG A 380 -7.97 -2.93 33.77
CA ARG A 380 -9.21 -3.51 34.24
C ARG A 380 -10.41 -3.08 33.40
N ALA A 381 -10.52 -1.80 33.10
CA ALA A 381 -11.60 -1.27 32.27
C ALA A 381 -11.54 -1.84 30.85
N ASN A 382 -10.35 -1.96 30.25
CA ASN A 382 -10.14 -2.57 28.95
C ASN A 382 -10.52 -4.05 28.94
N ALA A 383 -10.16 -4.81 29.98
CA ALA A 383 -10.53 -6.20 30.12
C ALA A 383 -12.06 -6.39 30.19
N ILE A 384 -12.75 -5.54 30.97
CA ILE A 384 -14.22 -5.55 31.06
C ILE A 384 -14.84 -5.21 29.69
N ALA A 385 -14.36 -4.17 29.03
CA ALA A 385 -14.86 -3.72 27.70
C ALA A 385 -14.71 -4.81 26.63
N THR A 386 -13.64 -5.61 26.70
CA THR A 386 -13.36 -6.70 25.75
C THR A 386 -13.92 -8.06 26.19
N GLY A 387 -14.67 -8.11 27.30
CA GLY A 387 -15.25 -9.37 27.83
C GLY A 387 -14.23 -10.37 28.37
N ARG A 388 -12.97 -9.94 28.60
CA ARG A 388 -11.95 -10.79 29.23
C ARG A 388 -12.26 -10.97 30.71
N GLN A 389 -12.29 -12.21 31.18
CA GLN A 389 -12.38 -12.49 32.60
C GLN A 389 -11.08 -12.06 33.28
N LEU A 390 -11.16 -11.10 34.19
CA LEU A 390 -10.05 -10.78 35.06
C LEU A 390 -9.77 -11.96 35.99
N PRO A 391 -8.51 -12.27 36.31
CA PRO A 391 -8.20 -13.18 37.39
C PRO A 391 -8.93 -12.71 38.66
N PRO A 392 -9.45 -13.63 39.48
CA PRO A 392 -10.05 -13.25 40.76
C PRO A 392 -9.03 -12.39 41.53
N GLU A 393 -9.51 -11.28 42.06
CA GLU A 393 -8.67 -10.40 42.86
C GLU A 393 -8.00 -11.26 43.95
N PRO A 394 -6.67 -11.20 44.11
CA PRO A 394 -6.03 -11.94 45.18
C PRO A 394 -6.71 -11.53 46.48
N PRO A 395 -7.04 -12.50 47.38
CA PRO A 395 -7.69 -12.20 48.61
C PRO A 395 -6.89 -11.07 49.30
N LEU A 396 -7.58 -10.00 49.66
CA LEU A 396 -6.95 -8.91 50.41
C LEU A 396 -6.08 -9.55 51.51
N PRO A 397 -4.80 -9.14 51.62
CA PRO A 397 -3.99 -9.66 52.70
C PRO A 397 -4.78 -9.51 53.98
N PRO A 398 -4.83 -10.54 54.84
CA PRO A 398 -5.64 -10.52 56.03
C PRO A 398 -5.37 -9.16 56.74
N GLN A 399 -6.40 -8.33 56.85
CA GLN A 399 -6.28 -7.13 57.62
C GLN A 399 -5.97 -7.61 59.03
N PHE A 400 -4.69 -7.57 59.38
CA PHE A 400 -4.32 -7.81 60.75
C PHE A 400 -5.10 -6.78 61.58
N PRO A 401 -5.93 -7.20 62.53
CA PRO A 401 -6.64 -6.23 63.35
C PRO A 401 -5.59 -5.28 63.92
N SER A 402 -5.84 -3.98 63.80
CA SER A 402 -4.95 -2.93 64.29
C SER A 402 -4.36 -3.35 65.64
N GLN A 403 -3.04 -3.47 65.71
CA GLN A 403 -2.40 -3.90 66.97
C GLN A 403 -2.87 -2.96 68.07
N PRO A 404 -3.32 -3.50 69.20
CA PRO A 404 -3.76 -2.64 70.27
C PRO A 404 -2.61 -1.72 70.71
N THR A 405 -2.89 -0.43 70.74
CA THR A 405 -1.93 0.55 71.24
C THR A 405 -2.02 0.60 72.75
N TYR A 406 -0.86 0.60 73.38
CA TYR A 406 -0.73 0.78 74.83
C TYR A 406 -0.14 2.14 75.08
N THR A 407 -0.76 2.91 75.97
CA THR A 407 -0.24 4.21 76.45
C THR A 407 0.59 3.99 77.70
N LEU A 408 1.81 4.43 77.64
CA LEU A 408 2.80 4.24 78.72
C LEU A 408 2.43 4.97 79.99
N ARG A 409 2.57 4.31 81.15
CA ARG A 409 2.43 4.87 82.51
C ARG A 409 3.81 5.16 83.10
N PRO A 410 3.89 6.03 84.11
CA PRO A 410 5.15 6.26 84.85
C PRO A 410 5.73 4.97 85.43
N GLY A 411 6.97 4.61 85.00
CA GLY A 411 7.68 3.40 85.42
C GLY A 411 7.52 2.20 84.49
N ASP A 412 6.81 2.32 83.36
CA ASP A 412 6.70 1.27 82.37
C ASP A 412 8.01 1.16 81.57
N THR A 413 8.44 -0.06 81.38
CA THR A 413 9.57 -0.45 80.49
C THR A 413 9.11 -1.50 79.49
N PRO A 414 9.82 -1.67 78.34
CA PRO A 414 9.47 -2.73 77.38
C PRO A 414 9.34 -4.12 78.03
N ALA A 415 10.19 -4.42 79.03
CA ALA A 415 10.17 -5.67 79.76
C ALA A 415 8.91 -5.80 80.66
N THR A 416 8.48 -4.71 81.35
CA THR A 416 7.26 -4.77 82.14
C THR A 416 5.99 -4.85 81.31
N ILE A 417 5.94 -4.20 80.20
CA ILE A 417 4.82 -4.29 79.23
C ILE A 417 4.75 -5.68 78.62
N ALA A 418 5.91 -6.26 78.20
CA ALA A 418 6.04 -7.63 77.71
C ALA A 418 5.49 -8.66 78.71
N MET A 419 5.80 -8.48 80.01
CA MET A 419 5.30 -9.33 81.08
C MET A 419 3.76 -9.15 81.27
N ILE A 420 3.25 -7.94 81.23
CA ILE A 420 1.78 -7.68 81.37
C ILE A 420 0.99 -8.32 80.25
N TYR A 421 1.49 -8.25 79.00
CA TYR A 421 0.82 -8.79 77.83
C TYR A 421 1.18 -10.25 77.47
N GLY A 422 2.11 -10.85 78.21
CA GLY A 422 2.53 -12.25 78.01
C GLY A 422 3.26 -12.48 76.70
N VAL A 423 3.98 -11.48 76.21
CA VAL A 423 4.76 -11.54 74.98
C VAL A 423 6.24 -11.37 75.31
N PRO A 424 7.16 -11.91 74.50
CA PRO A 424 8.58 -11.66 74.69
C PRO A 424 8.92 -10.17 74.42
N GLU A 425 9.81 -9.60 75.15
CA GLU A 425 10.24 -8.20 74.99
C GLU A 425 10.69 -7.88 73.54
N SER A 426 11.38 -8.83 72.89
CA SER A 426 11.76 -8.73 71.48
C SER A 426 10.58 -8.53 70.54
N ALA A 427 9.37 -9.02 70.89
CA ALA A 427 8.18 -8.84 70.09
C ALA A 427 7.62 -7.41 70.21
N ILE A 428 7.70 -6.79 71.43
CA ILE A 428 7.37 -5.39 71.60
C ILE A 428 8.34 -4.49 70.81
N LEU A 429 9.61 -4.76 70.87
CA LEU A 429 10.64 -4.01 70.13
C LEU A 429 10.42 -4.14 68.60
N ALA A 430 10.13 -5.35 68.10
CA ALA A 430 9.86 -5.59 66.70
C ALA A 430 8.55 -4.94 66.18
N ALA A 431 7.53 -4.82 67.03
CA ALA A 431 6.30 -4.15 66.71
C ALA A 431 6.41 -2.61 66.63
N ASN A 432 7.51 -2.07 67.13
CA ASN A 432 7.75 -0.61 67.24
C ASN A 432 9.14 -0.22 66.71
N PRO A 433 9.51 -0.50 65.46
CA PRO A 433 10.86 -0.32 64.94
C PRO A 433 11.32 1.14 64.94
N ASN A 434 10.39 2.08 64.94
CA ASN A 434 10.68 3.53 64.92
C ASN A 434 10.62 4.21 66.27
N VAL A 435 10.43 3.45 67.37
CA VAL A 435 10.32 3.96 68.72
C VAL A 435 11.65 3.83 69.45
N ASN A 436 12.18 4.94 69.97
CA ASN A 436 13.37 4.90 70.79
C ASN A 436 13.00 4.61 72.27
N PHE A 437 13.09 3.37 72.68
CA PHE A 437 12.70 2.89 74.00
C PHE A 437 13.54 3.48 75.15
N ASN A 438 14.69 4.08 74.86
CA ASN A 438 15.51 4.76 75.88
C ASN A 438 15.01 6.17 76.21
N ASN A 439 14.02 6.70 75.44
CA ASN A 439 13.57 8.09 75.56
C ASN A 439 12.05 8.22 75.71
N LEU A 440 11.38 7.13 76.08
CA LEU A 440 9.93 7.08 76.27
C LEU A 440 9.50 7.87 77.48
N GLN A 441 8.41 8.62 77.29
CA GLN A 441 7.76 9.40 78.36
C GLN A 441 6.38 8.83 78.72
N PRO A 442 5.92 8.99 79.95
CA PRO A 442 4.54 8.65 80.29
C PRO A 442 3.58 9.43 79.37
N GLY A 443 2.63 8.74 78.77
CA GLY A 443 1.72 9.26 77.72
C GLY A 443 2.07 8.87 76.31
N ASP A 444 3.26 8.39 76.02
CA ASP A 444 3.59 7.86 74.68
C ASP A 444 2.84 6.57 74.40
N SER A 445 2.52 6.32 73.15
CA SER A 445 1.78 5.14 72.69
C SER A 445 2.67 4.17 71.91
N ILE A 446 2.68 2.92 72.29
CA ILE A 446 3.38 1.83 71.56
C ILE A 446 2.41 0.76 71.08
N HIS A 447 2.75 0.07 70.05
CA HIS A 447 2.03 -1.11 69.55
C HIS A 447 2.41 -2.36 70.33
N VAL A 448 1.41 -3.07 70.84
CA VAL A 448 1.61 -4.33 71.57
C VAL A 448 1.12 -5.49 70.73
N PRO A 449 1.99 -6.39 70.31
CA PRO A 449 1.55 -7.60 69.58
C PRO A 449 0.64 -8.46 70.45
N ARG A 450 -0.43 -8.97 69.87
CA ARG A 450 -1.27 -9.95 70.62
C ARG A 450 -0.47 -11.23 70.84
N SER A 451 -0.44 -11.68 72.04
CA SER A 451 0.10 -12.98 72.41
C SER A 451 -0.60 -14.07 71.57
N ALA A 452 0.20 -14.91 70.87
CA ALA A 452 -0.29 -16.16 70.31
C ALA A 452 -0.45 -17.20 71.44
N LEU A 453 -1.34 -16.95 72.36
CA LEU A 453 -1.75 -17.98 73.36
C LEU A 453 -2.49 -19.09 72.65
N PRO A 454 -2.18 -20.36 72.90
CA PRO A 454 -2.93 -21.47 72.36
C PRO A 454 -4.42 -21.36 72.78
N PRO A 455 -5.37 -21.75 71.91
CA PRO A 455 -6.79 -21.68 72.23
C PRO A 455 -7.12 -22.50 73.46
N GLY A 456 -7.51 -21.85 74.54
CA GLY A 456 -7.93 -22.57 75.77
C GLY A 456 -7.50 -21.92 77.09
N MET A 457 -6.73 -20.81 77.10
CA MET A 457 -6.50 -20.10 78.33
C MET A 457 -7.47 -18.90 78.51
N PRO A 458 -8.09 -18.70 79.69
CA PRO A 458 -9.03 -17.61 79.91
C PRO A 458 -8.29 -16.27 79.83
N GLN A 459 -8.76 -15.40 78.92
CA GLN A 459 -8.33 -14.02 78.89
C GLN A 459 -8.71 -13.30 80.18
N ARG A 460 -7.76 -12.91 80.98
CA ARG A 460 -8.02 -11.98 82.07
C ARG A 460 -8.40 -10.62 81.50
N THR A 461 -9.70 -10.34 81.48
CA THR A 461 -10.20 -8.98 81.23
C THR A 461 -9.78 -8.12 82.41
N LEU A 462 -8.75 -7.29 82.20
CA LEU A 462 -8.50 -6.22 83.12
C LEU A 462 -9.50 -5.08 82.84
N SER A 463 -10.70 -5.15 83.49
CA SER A 463 -11.53 -3.98 83.77
C SER A 463 -10.84 -3.25 84.86
N GLY A 464 -10.28 -2.08 84.54
CA GLY A 464 -9.75 -1.16 85.59
C GLY A 464 -10.85 -0.36 86.20
N PRO A 465 -10.64 0.26 87.38
CA PRO A 465 -11.44 1.33 87.89
C PRO A 465 -11.16 2.63 87.09
#